data_e77d373b5d35e48f4f85333520ef65a5
#
_entry.id   e77d373b5d35e48f4f85333520ef65a5
#
_cell.length_a   1.000
_cell.length_b   1.000
_cell.length_c   1.000
_cell.angle_alpha   90.00
_cell.angle_beta   90.00
_cell.angle_gamma   90.00
#
_symmetry.space_group_name_H-M   'P 1'
#
loop_
_entity.id
_entity.type
_entity.pdbx_description
1 polymer ?
#
loop_
_entity_poly.entity_id
_entity_poly.type
_entity_poly.pdbx_seq_one_letter_code
_entity_poly.pdbx_strand_id
1 'polypeptide(L)'
;NWKSCKKDIQREIKKEINSKDWDKIVTHNPDGEYGHIHHKKISKYVTMILKKEDKTNQLIYFGKYASKKNKAELKNEKKLSKKDYKGKLDVIQWYSSQSKVIDHLHHMLPYENWKPYSNWGKIE
;
A
#
# COMPACT_ATOMS: atom_id res chain seq x y z
N ASN A 1 1.52 -4.60 22.56
CA ASN A 1 0.34 -5.38 22.16
C ASN A 1 -0.56 -4.51 21.27
N TRP A 2 -0.87 -4.97 20.07
CA TRP A 2 -1.70 -4.24 19.10
C TRP A 2 -3.09 -3.85 19.66
N LYS A 3 -3.68 -4.70 20.50
CA LYS A 3 -4.99 -4.43 21.10
C LYS A 3 -4.96 -3.22 22.02
N SER A 4 -3.90 -3.06 22.82
CA SER A 4 -3.76 -1.94 23.74
C SER A 4 -3.52 -0.60 23.02
N CYS A 5 -2.83 -0.62 21.87
CA CYS A 5 -2.50 0.57 21.10
C CYS A 5 -3.54 0.94 20.03
N LYS A 6 -4.59 0.14 19.84
CA LYS A 6 -5.55 0.32 18.75
C LYS A 6 -6.16 1.73 18.71
N LYS A 7 -6.63 2.21 19.86
CA LYS A 7 -7.27 3.53 19.95
C LYS A 7 -6.28 4.66 19.66
N ASP A 8 -5.04 4.51 20.12
CA ASP A 8 -4.00 5.51 19.90
C ASP A 8 -3.61 5.57 18.42
N ILE A 9 -3.43 4.40 17.79
CA ILE A 9 -3.13 4.31 16.35
C ILE A 9 -4.25 4.96 15.52
N GLN A 10 -5.51 4.66 15.83
CA GLN A 10 -6.65 5.26 15.12
C GLN A 10 -6.71 6.78 15.32
N ARG A 11 -6.41 7.27 16.53
CA ARG A 11 -6.36 8.69 16.83
C ARG A 11 -5.27 9.40 16.03
N GLU A 12 -4.06 8.84 15.99
CA GLU A 12 -2.95 9.44 15.24
C GLU A 12 -3.22 9.42 13.73
N ILE A 13 -3.76 8.32 13.18
CA ILE A 13 -4.16 8.25 11.77
C ILE A 13 -5.20 9.35 11.46
N LYS A 14 -6.23 9.49 12.30
CA LYS A 14 -7.26 10.50 12.12
C LYS A 14 -6.69 11.92 12.20
N LYS A 15 -5.80 12.16 13.13
CA LYS A 15 -5.10 13.45 13.28
C LYS A 15 -4.34 13.79 12.00
N GLU A 16 -3.59 12.84 11.44
CA GLU A 16 -2.83 13.06 10.21
C GLU A 16 -3.75 13.29 9.00
N ILE A 17 -4.80 12.49 8.85
CA ILE A 17 -5.80 12.66 7.79
C ILE A 17 -6.43 14.06 7.82
N ASN A 18 -6.68 14.60 9.02
CA ASN A 18 -7.33 15.89 9.21
C ASN A 18 -6.35 17.07 9.34
N SER A 19 -5.05 16.84 9.23
CA SER A 19 -4.03 17.89 9.39
C SER A 19 -4.04 18.91 8.25
N LYS A 20 -4.52 18.54 7.08
CA LYS A 20 -4.68 19.41 5.90
C LYS A 20 -5.61 18.77 4.87
N ASP A 21 -5.97 19.49 3.82
CA ASP A 21 -6.65 18.94 2.64
C ASP A 21 -5.64 18.17 1.78
N TRP A 22 -5.77 16.85 1.79
CA TRP A 22 -4.95 15.98 0.98
C TRP A 22 -5.59 15.72 -0.37
N ASP A 23 -4.83 15.84 -1.45
CA ASP A 23 -5.29 15.41 -2.78
C ASP A 23 -5.44 13.89 -2.84
N LYS A 24 -4.50 13.19 -2.21
CA LYS A 24 -4.46 11.73 -2.17
C LYS A 24 -3.97 11.24 -0.82
N ILE A 25 -4.57 10.17 -0.35
CA ILE A 25 -4.17 9.43 0.85
C ILE A 25 -3.88 8.00 0.42
N VAL A 26 -2.61 7.61 0.49
CA VAL A 26 -2.15 6.29 0.06
C VAL A 26 -1.91 5.42 1.28
N THR A 27 -2.40 4.19 1.26
CA THR A 27 -2.21 3.23 2.34
C THR A 27 -2.08 1.81 1.83
N HIS A 28 -1.76 0.89 2.75
CA HIS A 28 -1.80 -0.55 2.48
C HIS A 28 -3.14 -0.98 1.92
N ASN A 29 -3.13 -1.98 1.06
CA ASN A 29 -4.36 -2.52 0.53
C ASN A 29 -5.09 -3.46 1.53
N PRO A 30 -6.38 -3.76 1.31
CA PRO A 30 -7.16 -4.60 2.20
C PRO A 30 -6.62 -6.02 2.38
N ASP A 31 -5.88 -6.54 1.40
CA ASP A 31 -5.25 -7.86 1.47
C ASP A 31 -3.94 -7.85 2.28
N GLY A 32 -3.44 -6.65 2.63
CA GLY A 32 -2.17 -6.46 3.32
C GLY A 32 -0.97 -6.84 2.46
N GLU A 33 -1.05 -6.55 1.15
CA GLU A 33 -0.15 -6.95 0.07
C GLU A 33 -0.01 -8.48 0.03
N TYR A 34 0.94 -9.04 0.74
CA TYR A 34 1.17 -10.48 0.87
C TYR A 34 0.51 -11.11 2.11
N GLY A 35 -0.54 -10.49 2.65
CA GLY A 35 -1.30 -11.02 3.78
C GLY A 35 -0.84 -10.54 5.16
N HIS A 36 0.04 -9.53 5.22
CA HIS A 36 0.59 -9.05 6.49
C HIS A 36 -0.48 -8.43 7.39
N ILE A 37 -0.61 -8.97 8.61
CA ILE A 37 -1.72 -8.62 9.52
C ILE A 37 -1.74 -7.13 9.90
N HIS A 38 -0.59 -6.49 10.08
CA HIS A 38 -0.52 -5.08 10.43
C HIS A 38 -0.91 -4.20 9.24
N HIS A 39 -0.53 -4.56 8.02
CA HIS A 39 -0.95 -3.87 6.81
C HIS A 39 -2.47 -3.90 6.65
N LYS A 40 -3.09 -5.07 6.84
CA LYS A 40 -4.57 -5.22 6.83
C LYS A 40 -5.25 -4.30 7.86
N LYS A 41 -4.69 -4.22 9.06
CA LYS A 41 -5.25 -3.38 10.13
C LYS A 41 -5.15 -1.89 9.82
N ILE A 42 -3.99 -1.43 9.34
CA ILE A 42 -3.80 -0.03 8.93
C ILE A 42 -4.74 0.31 7.78
N SER A 43 -4.79 -0.53 6.74
CA SER A 43 -5.74 -0.38 5.63
C SER A 43 -7.17 -0.21 6.11
N LYS A 44 -7.60 -1.08 7.02
CA LYS A 44 -8.94 -1.03 7.62
C LYS A 44 -9.19 0.28 8.36
N TYR A 45 -8.24 0.75 9.17
CA TYR A 45 -8.43 1.97 9.97
C TYR A 45 -8.51 3.22 9.08
N VAL A 46 -7.59 3.36 8.13
CA VAL A 46 -7.62 4.47 7.17
C VAL A 46 -8.94 4.47 6.39
N THR A 47 -9.33 3.31 5.86
CA THR A 47 -10.58 3.18 5.10
C THR A 47 -11.80 3.56 5.92
N MET A 48 -11.89 3.07 7.16
CA MET A 48 -13.03 3.38 8.05
C MET A 48 -13.12 4.86 8.38
N ILE A 49 -12.00 5.52 8.63
CA ILE A 49 -11.97 6.96 8.94
C ILE A 49 -12.43 7.75 7.71
N LEU A 50 -11.88 7.46 6.53
CA LEU A 50 -12.23 8.17 5.30
C LEU A 50 -13.68 7.93 4.86
N LYS A 51 -14.20 6.72 5.07
CA LYS A 51 -15.64 6.43 4.86
C LYS A 51 -16.53 7.27 5.77
N LYS A 52 -16.16 7.41 7.04
CA LYS A 52 -16.91 8.20 8.02
C LYS A 52 -16.93 9.69 7.69
N GLU A 53 -15.87 10.18 7.07
CA GLU A 53 -15.68 11.59 6.70
C GLU A 53 -16.08 11.90 5.26
N ASP A 54 -16.63 10.91 4.54
CA ASP A 54 -17.02 11.01 3.12
C ASP A 54 -15.86 11.47 2.21
N LYS A 55 -14.66 10.94 2.47
CA LYS A 55 -13.41 11.29 1.79
C LYS A 55 -12.78 10.11 1.03
N THR A 56 -13.55 9.07 0.70
CA THR A 56 -13.04 7.88 0.01
C THR A 56 -12.54 8.14 -1.41
N ASN A 57 -12.95 9.26 -2.00
CA ASN A 57 -12.43 9.72 -3.30
C ASN A 57 -10.93 10.07 -3.26
N GLN A 58 -10.37 10.36 -2.08
CA GLN A 58 -8.94 10.64 -1.88
C GLN A 58 -8.14 9.35 -1.65
N LEU A 59 -8.80 8.22 -1.37
CA LEU A 59 -8.16 6.98 -0.92
C LEU A 59 -7.61 6.17 -2.08
N ILE A 60 -6.32 5.84 -1.98
CA ILE A 60 -5.60 4.99 -2.91
C ILE A 60 -4.91 3.86 -2.12
N TYR A 61 -5.02 2.65 -2.62
CA TYR A 61 -4.34 1.48 -2.07
C TYR A 61 -3.09 1.13 -2.87
N PHE A 62 -2.08 0.60 -2.20
CA PHE A 62 -1.00 -0.11 -2.87
C PHE A 62 -1.59 -1.24 -3.73
N GLY A 63 -0.96 -1.50 -4.87
CA GLY A 63 -1.42 -2.49 -5.82
C GLY A 63 -1.38 -3.92 -5.29
N LYS A 64 -1.97 -4.83 -6.05
CA LYS A 64 -1.97 -6.25 -5.72
C LYS A 64 -0.56 -6.83 -5.74
N TYR A 65 -0.30 -7.70 -4.79
CA TYR A 65 0.90 -8.53 -4.75
C TYR A 65 0.64 -9.85 -5.46
N ALA A 66 1.62 -10.31 -6.24
CA ALA A 66 1.67 -11.66 -6.74
C ALA A 66 2.91 -12.37 -6.20
N SER A 67 2.77 -13.63 -5.78
CA SER A 67 3.92 -14.42 -5.35
C SER A 67 4.84 -14.76 -6.54
N LYS A 68 6.08 -15.15 -6.24
CA LYS A 68 7.01 -15.62 -7.28
C LYS A 68 6.46 -16.75 -8.13
N LYS A 69 5.62 -17.61 -7.54
CA LYS A 69 4.96 -18.72 -8.23
C LYS A 69 3.84 -18.23 -9.16
N ASN A 70 3.20 -17.12 -8.82
CA ASN A 70 2.03 -16.58 -9.52
C ASN A 70 2.39 -15.34 -10.36
N LYS A 71 3.61 -15.23 -10.83
CA LYS A 71 4.06 -14.09 -11.67
C LYS A 71 3.19 -13.85 -12.91
N ALA A 72 2.48 -14.88 -13.38
CA ALA A 72 1.54 -14.75 -14.49
C ALA A 72 0.41 -13.75 -14.22
N GLU A 73 0.04 -13.55 -12.95
CA GLU A 73 -0.96 -12.55 -12.53
C GLU A 73 -0.49 -11.11 -12.80
N LEU A 74 0.82 -10.90 -12.97
CA LEU A 74 1.40 -9.60 -13.27
C LEU A 74 1.50 -9.30 -14.77
N LYS A 75 1.08 -10.22 -15.63
CA LYS A 75 1.24 -10.12 -17.08
C LYS A 75 0.65 -8.83 -17.67
N ASN A 76 -0.47 -8.40 -17.11
CA ASN A 76 -1.19 -7.21 -17.57
C ASN A 76 -0.87 -5.96 -16.74
N GLU A 77 -0.01 -6.08 -15.74
CA GLU A 77 0.38 -4.94 -14.90
C GLU A 77 1.44 -4.10 -15.59
N LYS A 78 1.26 -2.78 -15.56
CA LYS A 78 2.20 -1.85 -16.16
C LYS A 78 3.49 -1.79 -15.34
N LYS A 79 4.62 -2.00 -16.00
CA LYS A 79 5.94 -1.80 -15.40
C LYS A 79 6.32 -0.32 -15.38
N LEU A 80 7.14 0.04 -14.41
CA LEU A 80 7.84 1.33 -14.39
C LEU A 80 8.69 1.51 -15.65
N SER A 81 8.90 2.76 -16.05
CA SER A 81 9.92 3.11 -17.05
C SER A 81 11.30 2.66 -16.56
N LYS A 82 12.25 2.47 -17.49
CA LYS A 82 13.64 2.14 -17.11
C LYS A 82 14.24 3.19 -16.16
N LYS A 83 13.95 4.47 -16.40
CA LYS A 83 14.40 5.58 -15.57
C LYS A 83 13.83 5.51 -14.15
N ASP A 84 12.51 5.33 -14.04
CA ASP A 84 11.83 5.29 -12.74
C ASP A 84 12.21 4.03 -11.96
N TYR A 85 12.37 2.90 -12.64
CA TYR A 85 12.83 1.66 -12.01
C TYR A 85 14.23 1.79 -11.45
N LYS A 86 15.16 2.41 -12.22
CA LYS A 86 16.51 2.71 -11.73
C LYS A 86 16.47 3.62 -10.51
N GLY A 87 15.69 4.70 -10.55
CA GLY A 87 15.51 5.59 -9.41
C GLY A 87 14.98 4.88 -8.17
N LYS A 88 14.02 3.97 -8.35
CA LYS A 88 13.51 3.13 -7.26
C LYS A 88 14.58 2.23 -6.67
N LEU A 89 15.40 1.58 -7.49
CA LEU A 89 16.51 0.74 -7.02
C LEU A 89 17.56 1.55 -6.26
N ASP A 90 17.89 2.76 -6.72
CA ASP A 90 18.82 3.66 -6.04
C ASP A 90 18.33 4.06 -4.65
N VAL A 91 17.03 4.28 -4.47
CA VAL A 91 16.42 4.60 -3.16
C VAL A 91 16.35 3.36 -2.26
N ILE A 92 15.96 2.22 -2.79
CA ILE A 92 15.74 0.99 -2.02
C ILE A 92 17.00 0.50 -1.29
N GLN A 93 18.19 0.69 -1.86
CA GLN A 93 19.45 0.31 -1.23
C GLN A 93 19.71 1.01 0.12
N TRP A 94 19.08 2.16 0.39
CA TRP A 94 19.16 2.85 1.67
C TRP A 94 18.45 2.11 2.81
N TYR A 95 17.58 1.16 2.48
CA TYR A 95 16.84 0.34 3.45
C TYR A 95 17.58 -0.96 3.79
N SER A 96 18.86 -0.84 4.15
CA SER A 96 19.74 -2.00 4.43
C SER A 96 19.20 -2.93 5.52
N SER A 97 18.51 -2.39 6.53
CA SER A 97 17.86 -3.18 7.58
C SER A 97 16.72 -4.06 7.06
N GLN A 98 16.20 -3.78 5.86
CA GLN A 98 15.10 -4.49 5.21
C GLN A 98 15.55 -5.35 4.03
N SER A 99 16.85 -5.60 3.87
CA SER A 99 17.41 -6.29 2.70
C SER A 99 16.74 -7.64 2.43
N LYS A 100 16.50 -8.45 3.45
CA LYS A 100 15.82 -9.75 3.31
C LYS A 100 14.40 -9.64 2.77
N VAL A 101 13.66 -8.63 3.21
CA VAL A 101 12.29 -8.35 2.73
C VAL A 101 12.33 -7.88 1.28
N ILE A 102 13.27 -6.99 0.95
CA ILE A 102 13.48 -6.49 -0.41
C ILE A 102 13.83 -7.63 -1.35
N ASP A 103 14.73 -8.53 -0.96
CA ASP A 103 15.10 -9.71 -1.74
C ASP A 103 13.90 -10.63 -1.98
N HIS A 104 13.06 -10.82 -0.97
CA HIS A 104 11.82 -11.60 -1.09
C HIS A 104 10.83 -10.97 -2.08
N LEU A 105 10.76 -9.65 -2.11
CA LEU A 105 9.83 -8.87 -2.94
C LEU A 105 10.44 -8.41 -4.26
N HIS A 106 11.67 -8.81 -4.59
CA HIS A 106 12.42 -8.28 -5.74
C HIS A 106 11.65 -8.38 -7.07
N HIS A 107 10.90 -9.47 -7.27
CA HIS A 107 10.07 -9.66 -8.48
C HIS A 107 8.93 -8.64 -8.61
N MET A 108 8.56 -7.96 -7.53
CA MET A 108 7.53 -6.92 -7.51
C MET A 108 8.09 -5.52 -7.75
N LEU A 109 9.40 -5.31 -7.61
CA LEU A 109 10.02 -3.98 -7.70
C LEU A 109 9.77 -3.24 -9.03
N PRO A 110 9.64 -3.92 -10.19
CA PRO A 110 9.32 -3.24 -11.45
C PRO A 110 7.92 -2.60 -11.50
N TYR A 111 7.07 -2.86 -10.51
CA TYR A 111 5.67 -2.45 -10.51
C TYR A 111 5.39 -1.42 -9.41
N GLU A 112 4.58 -0.40 -9.74
CA GLU A 112 4.01 0.60 -8.82
C GLU A 112 2.54 0.79 -9.20
N ASN A 113 1.76 -0.25 -9.03
CA ASN A 113 0.35 -0.25 -9.42
C ASN A 113 -0.50 0.12 -8.20
N TRP A 114 -0.88 1.37 -8.11
CA TRP A 114 -1.78 1.88 -7.09
C TRP A 114 -3.20 1.86 -7.61
N LYS A 115 -4.16 1.50 -6.74
CA LYS A 115 -5.57 1.41 -7.13
C LYS A 115 -6.44 2.32 -6.27
N PRO A 116 -7.27 3.20 -6.87
CA PRO A 116 -8.27 3.95 -6.14
C PRO A 116 -9.20 3.02 -5.36
N TYR A 117 -9.69 3.49 -4.22
CA TYR A 117 -10.68 2.77 -3.40
C TYR A 117 -11.89 2.28 -4.24
N SER A 118 -12.39 3.12 -5.13
CA SER A 118 -13.52 2.80 -6.02
C SER A 118 -13.29 1.61 -6.95
N ASN A 119 -12.03 1.30 -7.24
CA ASN A 119 -11.65 0.22 -8.17
C ASN A 119 -11.12 -1.03 -7.45
N TRP A 120 -11.00 -0.98 -6.14
CA TRP A 120 -10.51 -2.15 -5.39
C TRP A 120 -11.56 -3.28 -5.41
N GLY A 121 -11.10 -4.49 -5.76
CA GLY A 121 -11.96 -5.68 -5.84
C GLY A 121 -12.84 -5.76 -7.08
N LYS A 122 -12.83 -4.77 -7.97
CA LYS A 122 -13.47 -4.89 -9.28
C LYS A 122 -12.58 -5.74 -10.19
N ILE A 123 -13.21 -6.70 -10.85
CA ILE A 123 -12.55 -7.48 -11.92
C ILE A 123 -12.42 -6.54 -13.12
N GLU A 124 -11.21 -6.34 -13.56
CA GLU A 124 -10.94 -5.66 -14.84
C GLU A 124 -11.11 -6.66 -15.98
#